data_35c889f3a028e403158bef3c2797f057
#
_entry.id   35c889f3a028e403158bef3c2797f057
#
_cell.length_a   1.000
_cell.length_b   1.000
_cell.length_c   1.000
_cell.angle_alpha   90.00
_cell.angle_beta   90.00
_cell.angle_gamma   90.00
#
_symmetry.space_group_name_H-M   'P 1'
#
loop_
_entity.id
_entity.type
_entity.pdbx_description
1 polymer ?
#
loop_
_entity_poly.entity_id
_entity_poly.type
_entity_poly.pdbx_seq_one_letter_code
_entity_poly.pdbx_strand_id
1 'polypeptide(L)'
;MTIRSISRPRVSLACLGVASVSLALTACGGGDSDVDEVSRADVMAARTARAQAANEAAKGPRATIQAVQPLATTPWVPQVTDTWQWQLSGTINTKYNVTVYDIDLFDAPDSVLATLRSQGKRIVCYFSAGSSEDWRPDYKQFKASDKGNRLDPQWEGERWLDTRSANVRNIMKARLDKAKARGCDGVEPDNVDAYTNKPGFPLTASTQLDYNRFLATEARARGLKVGLKNDVDQLKALEPSFDFAVNEQCNQYSECSGYSVFTSKGKPVFNAEYKKLWRDDANARAQMCAKARAMNLRTLVLPLNLNDAFRYSCD
;
A
#
# COMPACT_ATOMS: atom_id res chain seq x y z
N MET A 1 -28.93 -40.26 13.69
CA MET A 1 -29.87 -39.12 13.40
C MET A 1 -29.34 -38.39 12.15
N THR A 2 -30.05 -38.53 11.06
CA THR A 2 -29.61 -38.35 9.68
C THR A 2 -29.73 -36.87 9.25
N ILE A 3 -28.67 -36.26 8.78
CA ILE A 3 -28.72 -34.90 8.24
C ILE A 3 -28.91 -35.00 6.72
N ARG A 4 -29.98 -34.42 6.21
CA ARG A 4 -30.35 -34.37 4.79
C ARG A 4 -29.59 -33.26 4.08
N SER A 5 -28.94 -33.64 2.97
CA SER A 5 -28.40 -32.80 1.91
C SER A 5 -29.59 -32.20 1.10
N ILE A 6 -29.54 -30.88 0.83
CA ILE A 6 -30.49 -30.22 -0.07
C ILE A 6 -29.71 -29.79 -1.32
N SER A 7 -29.94 -30.55 -2.42
CA SER A 7 -29.47 -30.24 -3.78
C SER A 7 -30.39 -29.17 -4.40
N ARG A 8 -29.81 -28.15 -5.03
CA ARG A 8 -30.55 -27.23 -5.91
C ARG A 8 -30.50 -27.72 -7.36
N PRO A 9 -31.62 -27.62 -8.14
CA PRO A 9 -31.69 -28.14 -9.49
C PRO A 9 -31.02 -27.17 -10.51
N ARG A 10 -30.32 -27.79 -11.46
CA ARG A 10 -29.88 -27.14 -12.70
C ARG A 10 -31.06 -27.06 -13.67
N VAL A 11 -31.34 -25.86 -14.18
CA VAL A 11 -32.27 -25.67 -15.30
C VAL A 11 -31.45 -25.63 -16.58
N SER A 12 -31.64 -26.64 -17.43
CA SER A 12 -31.19 -26.65 -18.83
C SER A 12 -32.26 -26.04 -19.69
N LEU A 13 -31.93 -25.05 -20.49
CA LEU A 13 -32.85 -24.55 -21.54
C LEU A 13 -32.23 -24.89 -22.91
N ALA A 14 -32.96 -25.69 -23.68
CA ALA A 14 -32.63 -26.06 -25.03
C ALA A 14 -32.93 -24.91 -26.02
N CYS A 15 -32.02 -24.62 -26.93
CA CYS A 15 -32.22 -23.72 -28.05
C CYS A 15 -32.86 -24.47 -29.23
N LEU A 16 -34.05 -24.01 -29.66
CA LEU A 16 -34.60 -24.29 -30.99
C LEU A 16 -34.40 -23.03 -31.84
N GLY A 17 -33.80 -23.22 -33.01
CA GLY A 17 -33.52 -22.14 -33.94
C GLY A 17 -34.69 -21.78 -34.84
N VAL A 18 -34.81 -20.51 -35.23
CA VAL A 18 -35.46 -20.03 -36.49
C VAL A 18 -34.80 -18.72 -36.92
N ALA A 19 -34.39 -18.73 -38.19
CA ALA A 19 -34.21 -17.68 -39.21
C ALA A 19 -34.03 -16.20 -38.90
N SER A 20 -32.97 -15.69 -39.43
CA SER A 20 -32.56 -14.37 -39.99
C SER A 20 -33.58 -13.24 -40.05
N VAL A 21 -33.27 -12.14 -39.34
CA VAL A 21 -33.51 -10.74 -39.79
C VAL A 21 -32.31 -9.89 -39.27
N SER A 22 -31.63 -9.24 -40.21
CA SER A 22 -30.53 -8.31 -39.90
C SER A 22 -31.12 -7.01 -39.34
N LEU A 23 -30.92 -6.74 -38.05
CA LEU A 23 -31.04 -5.42 -37.46
C LEU A 23 -29.71 -5.08 -36.80
N ALA A 24 -29.09 -4.00 -37.24
CA ALA A 24 -27.94 -3.42 -36.62
C ALA A 24 -28.31 -2.98 -35.18
N LEU A 25 -27.91 -3.74 -34.18
CA LEU A 25 -27.91 -3.34 -32.78
C LEU A 25 -26.52 -2.82 -32.45
N THR A 26 -26.42 -1.51 -32.29
CA THR A 26 -25.33 -0.85 -31.56
C THR A 26 -25.27 -1.46 -30.17
N ALA A 27 -24.31 -2.35 -29.96
CA ALA A 27 -24.01 -2.88 -28.64
C ALA A 27 -23.35 -1.77 -27.80
N CYS A 28 -24.11 -1.16 -26.89
CA CYS A 28 -23.55 -0.48 -25.72
C CYS A 28 -22.94 -1.55 -24.81
N GLY A 29 -21.69 -1.88 -25.07
CA GLY A 29 -20.82 -2.60 -24.15
C GLY A 29 -20.06 -1.60 -23.32
N GLY A 30 -20.65 -1.07 -22.25
CA GLY A 30 -19.94 -0.32 -21.22
C GLY A 30 -19.16 -1.29 -20.36
N GLY A 31 -17.94 -1.62 -20.76
CA GLY A 31 -16.93 -2.18 -19.88
C GLY A 31 -16.16 -1.01 -19.29
N ASP A 32 -16.48 -0.61 -18.06
CA ASP A 32 -15.70 0.37 -17.29
C ASP A 32 -14.35 -0.23 -16.91
N SER A 33 -13.38 -0.11 -17.81
CA SER A 33 -11.95 -0.23 -17.51
C SER A 33 -11.38 1.17 -17.27
N ASP A 34 -11.94 1.89 -16.29
CA ASP A 34 -11.46 3.19 -15.85
C ASP A 34 -10.35 3.07 -14.77
N VAL A 35 -9.44 2.14 -14.95
CA VAL A 35 -8.10 2.28 -14.37
C VAL A 35 -7.35 3.10 -15.39
N ASP A 36 -6.78 4.26 -15.01
CA ASP A 36 -5.75 4.90 -15.83
C ASP A 36 -4.73 3.81 -16.14
N GLU A 37 -4.72 3.33 -17.38
CA GLU A 37 -3.72 2.40 -17.85
C GLU A 37 -2.39 3.17 -17.81
N VAL A 38 -1.69 3.00 -16.67
CA VAL A 38 -0.33 3.55 -16.53
C VAL A 38 0.45 2.89 -17.66
N SER A 39 0.85 3.70 -18.64
CA SER A 39 1.48 3.15 -19.83
C SER A 39 2.76 2.43 -19.41
N ARG A 40 3.11 1.35 -20.13
CA ARG A 40 4.40 0.65 -19.95
C ARG A 40 5.58 1.63 -19.91
N ALA A 41 5.47 2.75 -20.63
CA ALA A 41 6.44 3.82 -20.66
C ALA A 41 6.54 4.56 -19.32
N ASP A 42 5.41 4.81 -18.62
CA ASP A 42 5.40 5.52 -17.33
C ASP A 42 5.97 4.67 -16.21
N VAL A 43 5.67 3.35 -16.21
CA VAL A 43 6.27 2.39 -15.25
C VAL A 43 7.77 2.26 -15.49
N MET A 44 8.21 2.21 -16.76
CA MET A 44 9.64 2.17 -17.11
C MET A 44 10.34 3.48 -16.79
N ALA A 45 9.70 4.64 -17.00
CA ALA A 45 10.24 5.95 -16.63
C ALA A 45 10.40 6.08 -15.10
N ALA A 46 9.42 5.65 -14.33
CA ALA A 46 9.49 5.63 -12.87
C ALA A 46 10.60 4.69 -12.36
N ARG A 47 10.77 3.52 -13.00
CA ARG A 47 11.85 2.55 -12.71
C ARG A 47 13.23 3.15 -13.02
N THR A 48 13.38 3.78 -14.18
CA THR A 48 14.64 4.42 -14.59
C THR A 48 14.98 5.57 -13.64
N ALA A 49 14.00 6.39 -13.26
CA ALA A 49 14.18 7.46 -12.29
C ALA A 49 14.60 6.94 -10.89
N ARG A 50 13.99 5.83 -10.43
CA ARG A 50 14.36 5.18 -9.16
C ARG A 50 15.78 4.60 -9.21
N ALA A 51 16.16 3.92 -10.29
CA ALA A 51 17.50 3.36 -10.47
C ALA A 51 18.56 4.46 -10.59
N GLN A 52 18.25 5.59 -11.24
CA GLN A 52 19.13 6.74 -11.33
C GLN A 52 19.30 7.45 -9.99
N ALA A 53 18.22 7.67 -9.24
CA ALA A 53 18.28 8.26 -7.91
C ALA A 53 19.08 7.40 -6.92
N ALA A 54 18.92 6.08 -6.97
CA ALA A 54 19.69 5.15 -6.15
C ALA A 54 21.20 5.16 -6.53
N ASN A 55 21.50 5.31 -7.82
CA ASN A 55 22.89 5.36 -8.31
C ASN A 55 23.56 6.71 -8.02
N GLU A 56 22.81 7.81 -8.01
CA GLU A 56 23.33 9.12 -7.62
C GLU A 56 23.50 9.25 -6.10
N ALA A 57 22.58 8.71 -5.31
CA ALA A 57 22.72 8.63 -3.86
C ALA A 57 23.95 7.81 -3.43
N ALA A 58 24.34 6.80 -4.23
CA ALA A 58 25.54 5.99 -3.99
C ALA A 58 26.86 6.71 -4.35
N LYS A 59 26.81 7.77 -5.15
CA LYS A 59 27.98 8.53 -5.63
C LYS A 59 28.27 9.81 -4.85
N GLY A 60 27.35 10.24 -3.97
CA GLY A 60 27.54 11.41 -3.12
C GLY A 60 28.68 11.22 -2.12
N PRO A 61 29.45 12.29 -1.75
CA PRO A 61 30.45 12.17 -0.71
C PRO A 61 29.80 11.65 0.56
N ARG A 62 30.41 10.62 1.14
CA ARG A 62 30.02 10.11 2.47
C ARG A 62 30.18 11.26 3.47
N ALA A 63 29.10 12.01 3.66
CA ALA A 63 29.04 13.00 4.73
C ALA A 63 29.29 12.22 6.04
N THR A 64 30.30 12.62 6.77
CA THR A 64 30.52 12.20 8.15
C THR A 64 29.22 12.52 8.89
N ILE A 65 28.53 11.48 9.31
CA ILE A 65 27.30 11.57 10.08
C ILE A 65 27.70 12.20 11.41
N GLN A 66 27.62 13.52 11.51
CA GLN A 66 27.51 14.16 12.83
C GLN A 66 26.19 13.62 13.37
N ALA A 67 26.29 12.91 14.49
CA ALA A 67 25.12 12.43 15.22
C ALA A 67 24.22 13.61 15.49
N VAL A 68 23.16 13.75 14.68
CA VAL A 68 22.07 14.69 14.96
C VAL A 68 21.50 14.21 16.27
N GLN A 69 21.71 15.00 17.34
CA GLN A 69 21.10 14.72 18.62
C GLN A 69 19.58 14.57 18.37
N PRO A 70 18.95 13.50 18.84
CA PRO A 70 17.52 13.35 18.68
C PRO A 70 16.89 14.51 19.44
N LEU A 71 16.17 15.39 18.74
CA LEU A 71 15.14 16.18 19.38
C LEU A 71 14.29 15.16 20.14
N ALA A 72 14.18 15.34 21.48
CA ALA A 72 13.37 14.48 22.33
C ALA A 72 11.90 14.64 21.91
N THR A 73 11.53 14.00 20.83
CA THR A 73 10.15 13.99 20.33
C THR A 73 9.39 12.99 21.17
N THR A 74 8.34 13.47 21.82
CA THR A 74 7.32 12.59 22.42
C THR A 74 6.96 11.51 21.40
N PRO A 75 6.97 10.21 21.78
CA PRO A 75 6.62 9.13 20.86
C PRO A 75 5.29 9.45 20.15
N TRP A 76 5.28 9.30 18.83
CA TRP A 76 4.06 9.53 18.06
C TRP A 76 2.98 8.52 18.47
N VAL A 77 1.78 9.03 18.74
CA VAL A 77 0.58 8.23 18.90
C VAL A 77 -0.34 8.60 17.74
N PRO A 78 -0.51 7.72 16.75
CA PRO A 78 -1.38 8.00 15.61
C PRO A 78 -2.80 8.33 16.04
N GLN A 79 -3.37 9.40 15.49
CA GLN A 79 -4.70 9.90 15.80
C GLN A 79 -5.57 9.91 14.56
N VAL A 80 -6.86 9.63 14.74
CA VAL A 80 -7.84 9.67 13.65
C VAL A 80 -7.90 11.02 12.93
N THR A 81 -7.36 12.07 13.56
CA THR A 81 -7.26 13.43 13.00
C THR A 81 -5.96 13.71 12.25
N ASP A 82 -4.99 12.79 12.26
CA ASP A 82 -3.73 12.98 11.56
C ASP A 82 -3.97 13.05 10.05
N THR A 83 -3.55 14.15 9.45
CA THR A 83 -3.53 14.32 8.00
C THR A 83 -2.23 13.75 7.41
N TRP A 84 -2.23 13.39 6.13
CA TRP A 84 -1.08 12.71 5.56
C TRP A 84 -0.76 13.11 4.12
N GLN A 85 0.46 12.83 3.71
CA GLN A 85 0.95 12.83 2.34
C GLN A 85 1.58 11.47 2.06
N TRP A 86 1.26 10.89 0.92
CA TRP A 86 1.87 9.65 0.44
C TRP A 86 2.59 9.91 -0.87
N GLN A 87 3.90 9.72 -0.86
CA GLN A 87 4.70 9.93 -2.06
C GLN A 87 5.88 8.96 -2.06
N LEU A 88 5.88 8.01 -2.99
CA LEU A 88 6.88 6.95 -3.08
C LEU A 88 7.85 7.13 -4.25
N SER A 89 7.62 8.12 -5.12
CA SER A 89 8.49 8.34 -6.28
C SER A 89 8.65 9.82 -6.60
N GLY A 90 9.63 10.14 -7.46
CA GLY A 90 9.94 11.51 -7.83
C GLY A 90 10.61 12.31 -6.70
N THR A 91 10.70 13.62 -6.88
CA THR A 91 11.23 14.54 -5.86
C THR A 91 10.19 14.77 -4.79
N ILE A 92 10.47 14.34 -3.55
CA ILE A 92 9.51 14.45 -2.44
C ILE A 92 9.17 15.92 -2.15
N ASN A 93 7.87 16.22 -2.20
CA ASN A 93 7.34 17.55 -1.92
C ASN A 93 7.12 17.73 -0.39
N THR A 94 8.03 18.40 0.26
CA THR A 94 8.00 18.63 1.73
C THR A 94 7.13 19.82 2.17
N LYS A 95 6.33 20.42 1.26
CA LYS A 95 5.60 21.67 1.51
C LYS A 95 4.16 21.48 2.01
N TYR A 96 3.64 20.25 2.01
CA TYR A 96 2.28 20.01 2.49
C TYR A 96 2.17 20.23 3.99
N ASN A 97 1.15 20.96 4.40
CA ASN A 97 0.85 21.14 5.83
C ASN A 97 0.03 19.95 6.34
N VAL A 98 0.70 18.83 6.54
CA VAL A 98 0.13 17.57 7.04
C VAL A 98 0.92 17.08 8.24
N THR A 99 0.34 16.18 9.04
CA THR A 99 1.00 15.59 10.20
C THR A 99 2.00 14.52 9.80
N VAL A 100 1.62 13.64 8.85
CA VAL A 100 2.34 12.43 8.49
C VAL A 100 2.81 12.49 7.03
N TYR A 101 4.05 12.10 6.81
CA TYR A 101 4.58 11.79 5.48
C TYR A 101 4.91 10.30 5.41
N ASP A 102 4.31 9.62 4.44
CA ASP A 102 4.64 8.25 4.11
C ASP A 102 5.49 8.25 2.83
N ILE A 103 6.72 7.80 2.97
CA ILE A 103 7.77 7.89 1.96
C ILE A 103 8.59 6.61 1.89
N ASP A 104 9.23 6.36 0.75
CA ASP A 104 10.00 5.13 0.54
C ASP A 104 11.18 4.99 1.50
N LEU A 105 11.32 3.82 2.12
CA LEU A 105 12.38 3.51 3.08
C LEU A 105 13.80 3.58 2.47
N PHE A 106 13.95 3.23 1.21
CA PHE A 106 15.26 3.11 0.57
C PHE A 106 15.61 4.34 -0.23
N ASP A 107 14.64 4.88 -0.98
CA ASP A 107 14.87 5.88 -2.03
C ASP A 107 14.70 7.32 -1.54
N ALA A 108 13.97 7.56 -0.43
CA ALA A 108 13.85 8.90 0.12
C ALA A 108 15.22 9.42 0.64
N PRO A 109 15.73 10.58 0.16
CA PRO A 109 17.01 11.13 0.61
C PRO A 109 17.01 11.47 2.10
N ASP A 110 18.15 11.28 2.79
CA ASP A 110 18.29 11.63 4.23
C ASP A 110 18.03 13.12 4.49
N SER A 111 18.33 13.99 3.53
CA SER A 111 18.02 15.43 3.59
C SER A 111 16.52 15.70 3.65
N VAL A 112 15.70 14.89 2.96
CA VAL A 112 14.24 14.98 3.03
C VAL A 112 13.74 14.60 4.42
N LEU A 113 14.22 13.48 4.97
CA LEU A 113 13.86 13.06 6.33
C LEU A 113 14.25 14.14 7.37
N ALA A 114 15.44 14.72 7.22
CA ALA A 114 15.91 15.81 8.10
C ALA A 114 15.00 17.04 8.00
N THR A 115 14.61 17.42 6.77
CA THR A 115 13.70 18.55 6.53
C THR A 115 12.33 18.30 7.16
N LEU A 116 11.73 17.15 6.93
CA LEU A 116 10.43 16.80 7.49
C LEU A 116 10.45 16.80 9.02
N ARG A 117 11.50 16.26 9.64
CA ARG A 117 11.67 16.31 11.10
C ARG A 117 11.81 17.73 11.63
N SER A 118 12.58 18.59 10.95
CA SER A 118 12.73 19.99 11.36
C SER A 118 11.40 20.76 11.30
N GLN A 119 10.47 20.31 10.44
CA GLN A 119 9.10 20.82 10.34
C GLN A 119 8.13 20.16 11.35
N GLY A 120 8.61 19.28 12.22
CA GLY A 120 7.78 18.56 13.19
C GLY A 120 6.87 17.48 12.59
N LYS A 121 7.15 17.05 11.35
CA LYS A 121 6.35 16.01 10.69
C LYS A 121 6.70 14.63 11.23
N ARG A 122 5.74 13.70 11.20
CA ARG A 122 5.91 12.28 11.47
C ARG A 122 6.25 11.56 10.17
N ILE A 123 7.18 10.64 10.22
CA ILE A 123 7.67 9.93 9.05
C ILE A 123 7.30 8.46 9.17
N VAL A 124 6.45 8.00 8.26
CA VAL A 124 6.20 6.59 7.99
C VAL A 124 7.10 6.18 6.83
N CYS A 125 7.75 5.03 6.96
CA CYS A 125 8.66 4.51 5.95
C CYS A 125 8.05 3.29 5.28
N TYR A 126 7.69 3.43 4.01
CA TYR A 126 7.18 2.38 3.14
C TYR A 126 8.26 1.39 2.75
N PHE A 127 7.96 0.11 2.75
CA PHE A 127 8.71 -0.94 2.06
C PHE A 127 7.80 -2.12 1.72
N SER A 128 8.05 -2.80 0.61
CA SER A 128 7.34 -4.05 0.33
C SER A 128 7.78 -5.14 1.30
N ALA A 129 6.82 -5.79 1.98
CA ALA A 129 7.08 -6.89 2.89
C ALA A 129 6.64 -8.24 2.32
N GLY A 130 5.72 -8.24 1.37
CA GLY A 130 5.23 -9.45 0.70
C GLY A 130 5.75 -9.68 -0.69
N SER A 131 6.50 -8.71 -1.27
CA SER A 131 7.19 -8.88 -2.54
C SER A 131 8.68 -8.56 -2.46
N SER A 132 9.45 -9.16 -3.36
CA SER A 132 10.84 -8.79 -3.64
C SER A 132 10.85 -7.85 -4.83
N GLU A 133 11.64 -6.77 -4.73
CA GLU A 133 11.82 -5.75 -5.77
C GLU A 133 13.26 -5.84 -6.28
N ASP A 134 13.48 -6.13 -7.58
CA ASP A 134 14.81 -6.47 -8.12
C ASP A 134 15.81 -5.30 -8.13
N TRP A 135 15.33 -4.08 -7.92
CA TRP A 135 16.14 -2.86 -7.81
C TRP A 135 16.57 -2.53 -6.37
N ARG A 136 16.05 -3.24 -5.36
CA ARG A 136 16.42 -2.95 -3.96
C ARG A 136 17.83 -3.45 -3.61
N PRO A 137 18.57 -2.71 -2.79
CA PRO A 137 19.95 -3.09 -2.44
C PRO A 137 20.07 -4.47 -1.78
N ASP A 138 19.01 -4.91 -1.10
CA ASP A 138 18.96 -6.18 -0.38
C ASP A 138 18.35 -7.33 -1.20
N TYR A 139 17.96 -7.10 -2.46
CA TYR A 139 17.33 -8.11 -3.32
C TYR A 139 18.11 -9.43 -3.40
N LYS A 140 19.45 -9.35 -3.47
CA LYS A 140 20.32 -10.53 -3.58
C LYS A 140 20.29 -11.42 -2.33
N GLN A 141 19.77 -10.95 -1.20
CA GLN A 141 19.63 -11.74 0.03
C GLN A 141 18.43 -12.71 -0.05
N PHE A 142 17.44 -12.43 -0.90
CA PHE A 142 16.34 -13.35 -1.16
C PHE A 142 16.84 -14.54 -2.00
N LYS A 143 16.70 -15.75 -1.47
CA LYS A 143 16.99 -16.99 -2.18
C LYS A 143 16.01 -17.19 -3.35
N ALA A 144 16.36 -18.04 -4.31
CA ALA A 144 15.44 -18.41 -5.39
C ALA A 144 14.15 -19.05 -4.85
N SER A 145 14.27 -19.87 -3.79
CA SER A 145 13.14 -20.52 -3.11
C SER A 145 12.22 -19.57 -2.35
N ASP A 146 12.66 -18.35 -2.05
CA ASP A 146 11.84 -17.35 -1.37
C ASP A 146 10.93 -16.59 -2.35
N LYS A 147 11.21 -16.65 -3.66
CA LYS A 147 10.57 -15.85 -4.70
C LYS A 147 9.61 -16.70 -5.53
N GLY A 148 8.34 -16.33 -5.50
CA GLY A 148 7.26 -17.00 -6.22
C GLY A 148 6.94 -16.39 -7.58
N ASN A 149 5.66 -16.31 -7.90
CA ASN A 149 5.17 -15.72 -9.15
C ASN A 149 5.45 -14.21 -9.20
N ARG A 150 5.42 -13.63 -10.40
CA ARG A 150 5.41 -12.16 -10.58
C ARG A 150 4.17 -11.58 -9.89
N LEU A 151 4.32 -10.39 -9.36
CA LEU A 151 3.24 -9.71 -8.66
C LEU A 151 2.09 -9.38 -9.61
N ASP A 152 2.35 -8.55 -10.59
CA ASP A 152 1.43 -8.15 -11.65
C ASP A 152 2.25 -7.68 -12.87
N PRO A 153 1.72 -7.75 -14.11
CA PRO A 153 2.39 -7.19 -15.27
C PRO A 153 2.74 -5.69 -15.16
N GLN A 154 1.99 -4.93 -14.34
CA GLN A 154 2.26 -3.50 -14.10
C GLN A 154 3.47 -3.27 -13.18
N TRP A 155 3.80 -4.25 -12.33
CA TRP A 155 4.90 -4.18 -11.36
C TRP A 155 6.06 -5.06 -11.80
N GLU A 156 6.65 -4.72 -12.96
CA GLU A 156 7.79 -5.46 -13.49
C GLU A 156 8.98 -5.41 -12.53
N GLY A 157 9.59 -6.58 -12.28
CA GLY A 157 10.69 -6.71 -11.33
C GLY A 157 10.26 -7.17 -9.94
N GLU A 158 8.94 -7.20 -9.67
CA GLU A 158 8.42 -7.68 -8.40
C GLU A 158 7.96 -9.14 -8.46
N ARG A 159 8.23 -9.85 -7.36
CA ARG A 159 7.79 -11.24 -7.17
C ARG A 159 7.30 -11.45 -5.75
N TRP A 160 6.17 -12.15 -5.62
CA TRP A 160 5.66 -12.57 -4.32
C TRP A 160 6.72 -13.32 -3.52
N LEU A 161 6.71 -13.15 -2.21
CA LEU A 161 7.60 -13.83 -1.27
C LEU A 161 6.89 -14.94 -0.52
N ASP A 162 7.62 -16.02 -0.22
CA ASP A 162 7.18 -17.00 0.77
C ASP A 162 7.34 -16.42 2.17
N THR A 163 6.29 -15.82 2.69
CA THR A 163 6.29 -15.14 3.99
C THR A 163 6.46 -16.10 5.20
N ARG A 164 6.45 -17.41 4.95
CA ARG A 164 6.76 -18.45 5.93
C ARG A 164 8.27 -18.66 6.08
N SER A 165 9.05 -18.26 5.08
CA SER A 165 10.51 -18.42 5.06
C SER A 165 11.18 -17.63 6.18
N ALA A 166 12.03 -18.31 6.95
CA ALA A 166 12.86 -17.64 7.97
C ALA A 166 13.84 -16.62 7.34
N ASN A 167 14.31 -16.86 6.10
CA ASN A 167 15.16 -15.92 5.38
C ASN A 167 14.41 -14.63 5.07
N VAL A 168 13.19 -14.71 4.53
CA VAL A 168 12.32 -13.55 4.27
C VAL A 168 12.10 -12.76 5.55
N ARG A 169 11.72 -13.42 6.63
CA ARG A 169 11.50 -12.77 7.94
C ARG A 169 12.75 -12.08 8.48
N ASN A 170 13.93 -12.65 8.29
CA ASN A 170 15.20 -12.02 8.71
C ASN A 170 15.51 -10.77 7.87
N ILE A 171 15.23 -10.79 6.56
CA ILE A 171 15.38 -9.60 5.70
C ILE A 171 14.42 -8.50 6.15
N MET A 172 13.16 -8.84 6.50
CA MET A 172 12.20 -7.84 7.01
C MET A 172 12.64 -7.25 8.35
N LYS A 173 13.23 -8.03 9.25
CA LYS A 173 13.85 -7.49 10.49
C LYS A 173 14.94 -6.46 10.15
N ALA A 174 15.80 -6.75 9.17
CA ALA A 174 16.84 -5.81 8.74
C ALA A 174 16.25 -4.53 8.09
N ARG A 175 15.12 -4.63 7.34
CA ARG A 175 14.38 -3.46 6.85
C ARG A 175 13.80 -2.62 8.00
N LEU A 176 13.27 -3.25 9.02
CA LEU A 176 12.78 -2.57 10.23
C LEU A 176 13.93 -1.91 11.02
N ASP A 177 15.10 -2.57 11.13
CA ASP A 177 16.30 -1.98 11.73
C ASP A 177 16.76 -0.75 10.95
N LYS A 178 16.72 -0.82 9.60
CA LYS A 178 17.00 0.32 8.72
C LYS A 178 16.02 1.47 8.95
N ALA A 179 14.71 1.20 9.04
CA ALA A 179 13.70 2.22 9.31
C ALA A 179 13.96 2.92 10.63
N LYS A 180 14.28 2.15 11.69
CA LYS A 180 14.66 2.72 12.99
C LYS A 180 15.91 3.58 12.91
N ALA A 181 16.94 3.09 12.25
CA ALA A 181 18.21 3.81 12.08
C ALA A 181 18.04 5.12 11.28
N ARG A 182 17.15 5.14 10.30
CA ARG A 182 16.77 6.33 9.53
C ARG A 182 15.88 7.28 10.32
N GLY A 183 15.40 6.88 11.51
CA GLY A 183 14.56 7.66 12.39
C GLY A 183 13.12 7.80 11.89
N CYS A 184 12.58 6.79 11.22
CA CYS A 184 11.15 6.72 10.95
C CYS A 184 10.38 6.64 12.27
N ASP A 185 9.21 7.30 12.35
CA ASP A 185 8.29 7.19 13.48
C ASP A 185 7.43 5.92 13.37
N GLY A 186 7.18 5.49 12.14
CA GLY A 186 6.43 4.28 11.83
C GLY A 186 6.84 3.66 10.51
N VAL A 187 6.20 2.54 10.16
CA VAL A 187 6.41 1.80 8.92
C VAL A 187 5.09 1.40 8.28
N GLU A 188 5.10 1.33 6.95
CA GLU A 188 4.07 0.74 6.10
C GLU A 188 4.67 -0.48 5.38
N PRO A 189 4.54 -1.70 5.94
CA PRO A 189 4.88 -2.93 5.23
C PRO A 189 3.80 -3.27 4.20
N ASP A 190 4.15 -3.29 2.91
CA ASP A 190 3.22 -3.50 1.81
C ASP A 190 3.18 -4.95 1.30
N ASN A 191 2.18 -5.28 0.45
CA ASN A 191 1.95 -6.59 -0.15
C ASN A 191 1.72 -7.71 0.89
N VAL A 192 0.98 -7.39 1.93
CA VAL A 192 0.75 -8.28 3.09
C VAL A 192 -0.60 -9.00 3.06
N ASP A 193 -1.11 -9.26 1.86
CA ASP A 193 -2.36 -9.99 1.57
C ASP A 193 -2.18 -11.07 0.49
N ALA A 194 -0.97 -11.58 0.33
CA ALA A 194 -0.57 -12.50 -0.73
C ALA A 194 -1.46 -13.74 -0.84
N TYR A 195 -2.10 -14.19 0.25
CA TYR A 195 -2.98 -15.37 0.27
C TYR A 195 -4.25 -15.22 -0.57
N THR A 196 -4.68 -13.99 -0.86
CA THR A 196 -5.81 -13.69 -1.75
C THR A 196 -5.39 -13.65 -3.22
N ASN A 197 -4.10 -13.72 -3.49
CA ASN A 197 -3.47 -13.60 -4.80
C ASN A 197 -2.95 -14.95 -5.32
N LYS A 198 -2.13 -14.93 -6.35
CA LYS A 198 -1.47 -16.12 -6.91
C LYS A 198 0.03 -16.07 -6.64
N PRO A 199 0.49 -16.18 -5.40
CA PRO A 199 1.88 -15.96 -5.04
C PRO A 199 2.84 -17.06 -5.51
N GLY A 200 2.33 -18.22 -5.95
CA GLY A 200 3.15 -19.38 -6.29
C GLY A 200 3.54 -20.24 -5.08
N PHE A 201 3.01 -19.91 -3.91
CA PHE A 201 3.18 -20.62 -2.65
C PHE A 201 1.83 -20.98 -2.04
N PRO A 202 1.71 -22.06 -1.24
CA PRO A 202 0.48 -22.40 -0.55
C PRO A 202 0.29 -21.52 0.71
N LEU A 203 0.20 -20.20 0.50
CA LEU A 203 -0.13 -19.26 1.57
C LEU A 203 -1.64 -19.34 1.85
N THR A 204 -2.00 -19.21 3.12
CA THR A 204 -3.37 -19.27 3.60
C THR A 204 -3.67 -18.06 4.47
N ALA A 205 -4.95 -17.81 4.75
CA ALA A 205 -5.35 -16.75 5.68
C ALA A 205 -4.62 -16.89 7.05
N SER A 206 -4.40 -18.10 7.54
CA SER A 206 -3.67 -18.34 8.80
C SER A 206 -2.19 -17.97 8.70
N THR A 207 -1.50 -18.34 7.61
CA THR A 207 -0.09 -17.98 7.44
C THR A 207 0.08 -16.48 7.21
N GLN A 208 -0.91 -15.81 6.60
CA GLN A 208 -0.90 -14.36 6.46
C GLN A 208 -1.08 -13.64 7.78
N LEU A 209 -2.05 -14.08 8.61
CA LEU A 209 -2.23 -13.55 9.97
C LEU A 209 -0.95 -13.68 10.82
N ASP A 210 -0.29 -14.83 10.75
CA ASP A 210 0.97 -15.06 11.47
C ASP A 210 2.07 -14.10 11.00
N TYR A 211 2.20 -13.92 9.69
CA TYR A 211 3.20 -13.02 9.11
C TYR A 211 2.92 -11.55 9.46
N ASN A 212 1.67 -11.09 9.33
CA ASN A 212 1.31 -9.71 9.62
C ASN A 212 1.51 -9.39 11.11
N ARG A 213 1.17 -10.30 12.00
CA ARG A 213 1.46 -10.18 13.44
C ARG A 213 2.96 -10.19 13.75
N PHE A 214 3.74 -11.00 13.04
CA PHE A 214 5.20 -10.98 13.14
C PHE A 214 5.76 -9.61 12.78
N LEU A 215 5.37 -9.02 11.65
CA LEU A 215 5.80 -7.69 11.24
C LEU A 215 5.45 -6.63 12.30
N ALA A 216 4.23 -6.66 12.80
CA ALA A 216 3.77 -5.73 13.83
C ALA A 216 4.56 -5.87 15.15
N THR A 217 4.83 -7.10 15.57
CA THR A 217 5.62 -7.38 16.78
C THR A 217 7.05 -6.86 16.65
N GLU A 218 7.69 -7.14 15.52
CA GLU A 218 9.08 -6.72 15.25
C GLU A 218 9.21 -5.19 15.08
N ALA A 219 8.22 -4.54 14.47
CA ALA A 219 8.19 -3.07 14.38
C ALA A 219 8.08 -2.43 15.78
N ARG A 220 7.14 -2.91 16.59
CA ARG A 220 6.92 -2.41 17.95
C ARG A 220 8.12 -2.66 18.87
N ALA A 221 8.80 -3.80 18.74
CA ALA A 221 10.03 -4.08 19.49
C ALA A 221 11.14 -3.06 19.23
N ARG A 222 11.11 -2.38 18.08
CA ARG A 222 12.02 -1.29 17.70
C ARG A 222 11.49 0.10 18.04
N GLY A 223 10.31 0.19 18.67
CA GLY A 223 9.63 1.44 18.97
C GLY A 223 9.07 2.15 17.74
N LEU A 224 8.83 1.43 16.64
CA LEU A 224 8.16 1.92 15.44
C LEU A 224 6.66 1.69 15.55
N LYS A 225 5.87 2.66 15.08
CA LYS A 225 4.46 2.46 14.79
C LYS A 225 4.30 1.64 13.51
N VAL A 226 3.21 0.90 13.38
CA VAL A 226 3.02 0.02 12.23
C VAL A 226 1.63 0.15 11.64
N GLY A 227 1.59 0.39 10.32
CA GLY A 227 0.38 0.43 9.50
C GLY A 227 0.04 -0.94 8.91
N LEU A 228 -1.24 -1.30 8.93
CA LEU A 228 -1.74 -2.43 8.16
C LEU A 228 -2.08 -1.95 6.75
N LYS A 229 -1.37 -2.48 5.76
CA LYS A 229 -1.71 -2.21 4.35
C LYS A 229 -2.78 -3.18 3.87
N ASN A 230 -3.87 -2.64 3.33
CA ASN A 230 -4.98 -3.42 2.76
C ASN A 230 -5.41 -4.62 3.62
N ASP A 231 -5.30 -5.87 3.14
CA ASP A 231 -5.69 -7.12 3.82
C ASP A 231 -7.11 -7.03 4.44
N VAL A 232 -8.06 -6.61 3.61
CA VAL A 232 -9.43 -6.20 4.02
C VAL A 232 -10.18 -7.31 4.73
N ASP A 233 -9.96 -8.56 4.34
CA ASP A 233 -10.64 -9.72 4.93
C ASP A 233 -10.19 -10.01 6.38
N GLN A 234 -9.02 -9.50 6.78
CA GLN A 234 -8.43 -9.78 8.09
C GLN A 234 -8.40 -8.58 9.04
N LEU A 235 -9.00 -7.44 8.67
CA LEU A 235 -8.97 -6.19 9.45
C LEU A 235 -9.33 -6.39 10.92
N LYS A 236 -10.42 -7.09 11.21
CA LYS A 236 -10.87 -7.34 12.59
C LYS A 236 -9.86 -8.15 13.41
N ALA A 237 -9.19 -9.12 12.77
CA ALA A 237 -8.24 -10.00 13.45
C ALA A 237 -6.86 -9.33 13.66
N LEU A 238 -6.52 -8.36 12.81
CA LEU A 238 -5.22 -7.68 12.81
C LEU A 238 -5.23 -6.31 13.52
N GLU A 239 -6.39 -5.65 13.59
CA GLU A 239 -6.50 -4.33 14.24
C GLU A 239 -5.80 -4.23 15.59
N PRO A 240 -5.88 -5.21 16.51
CA PRO A 240 -5.20 -5.10 17.81
C PRO A 240 -3.66 -5.03 17.71
N SER A 241 -3.10 -5.53 16.60
CA SER A 241 -1.67 -5.58 16.35
C SER A 241 -1.12 -4.37 15.61
N PHE A 242 -1.97 -3.50 15.06
CA PHE A 242 -1.56 -2.36 14.24
C PHE A 242 -1.96 -1.04 14.86
N ASP A 243 -1.17 0.01 14.61
CA ASP A 243 -1.37 1.34 15.20
C ASP A 243 -2.23 2.24 14.28
N PHE A 244 -2.23 1.97 12.98
CA PHE A 244 -3.02 2.63 11.95
C PHE A 244 -3.25 1.66 10.78
N ALA A 245 -4.00 2.09 9.77
CA ALA A 245 -4.13 1.35 8.52
C ALA A 245 -3.81 2.25 7.32
N VAL A 246 -3.28 1.66 6.25
CA VAL A 246 -3.16 2.28 4.93
C VAL A 246 -3.96 1.44 3.94
N ASN A 247 -4.84 2.09 3.20
CA ASN A 247 -5.69 1.41 2.24
C ASN A 247 -5.62 2.07 0.88
N GLU A 248 -5.76 1.26 -0.14
CA GLU A 248 -5.94 1.71 -1.52
C GLU A 248 -7.32 1.32 -2.03
N GLN A 249 -8.03 2.31 -2.58
CA GLN A 249 -9.23 2.12 -3.40
C GLN A 249 -10.46 1.58 -2.65
N CYS A 250 -10.56 1.71 -1.33
CA CYS A 250 -11.74 1.20 -0.60
C CYS A 250 -13.07 1.84 -1.04
N ASN A 251 -13.05 3.12 -1.50
CA ASN A 251 -14.26 3.74 -2.07
C ASN A 251 -14.58 3.14 -3.44
N GLN A 252 -13.57 2.84 -4.26
CA GLN A 252 -13.76 2.22 -5.56
C GLN A 252 -14.38 0.83 -5.44
N TYR A 253 -13.94 0.04 -4.47
CA TYR A 253 -14.39 -1.34 -4.26
C TYR A 253 -15.52 -1.47 -3.22
N SER A 254 -15.97 -0.34 -2.64
CA SER A 254 -17.04 -0.31 -1.62
C SER A 254 -16.70 -1.09 -0.34
N GLU A 255 -15.45 -1.09 0.07
CA GLU A 255 -14.89 -1.83 1.21
C GLU A 255 -14.60 -0.95 2.44
N CYS A 256 -14.73 0.37 2.31
CA CYS A 256 -14.34 1.32 3.35
C CYS A 256 -15.00 1.07 4.71
N SER A 257 -16.21 0.52 4.75
CA SER A 257 -16.93 0.25 6.00
C SER A 257 -16.20 -0.76 6.92
N GLY A 258 -15.40 -1.66 6.34
CA GLY A 258 -14.56 -2.62 7.08
C GLY A 258 -13.57 -1.94 8.02
N TYR A 259 -13.09 -0.75 7.65
CA TYR A 259 -12.11 0.01 8.43
C TYR A 259 -12.69 0.67 9.70
N SER A 260 -14.00 0.58 9.93
CA SER A 260 -14.62 1.02 11.18
C SER A 260 -14.01 0.38 12.43
N VAL A 261 -13.41 -0.81 12.31
CA VAL A 261 -12.70 -1.47 13.41
C VAL A 261 -11.47 -0.67 13.88
N PHE A 262 -10.84 0.13 13.01
CA PHE A 262 -9.76 1.05 13.34
C PHE A 262 -10.30 2.40 13.81
N THR A 263 -11.16 3.04 13.01
CA THR A 263 -11.61 4.41 13.28
C THR A 263 -12.44 4.51 14.57
N SER A 264 -13.21 3.48 14.93
CA SER A 264 -13.96 3.44 16.21
C SER A 264 -13.05 3.36 17.44
N LYS A 265 -11.79 3.00 17.27
CA LYS A 265 -10.77 2.97 18.32
C LYS A 265 -9.82 4.16 18.29
N GLY A 266 -10.14 5.19 17.49
CA GLY A 266 -9.32 6.39 17.35
C GLY A 266 -8.06 6.19 16.51
N LYS A 267 -7.89 5.04 15.84
CA LYS A 267 -6.76 4.77 14.97
C LYS A 267 -7.02 5.32 13.57
N PRO A 268 -6.08 6.07 12.98
CA PRO A 268 -6.27 6.63 11.64
C PRO A 268 -6.29 5.54 10.57
N VAL A 269 -7.07 5.80 9.52
CA VAL A 269 -7.06 5.05 8.28
C VAL A 269 -6.70 6.02 7.16
N PHE A 270 -5.51 5.88 6.63
CA PHE A 270 -4.97 6.61 5.50
C PHE A 270 -5.40 5.91 4.23
N ASN A 271 -6.26 6.57 3.42
CA ASN A 271 -6.83 5.96 2.22
C ASN A 271 -6.40 6.74 0.98
N ALA A 272 -5.98 6.04 -0.06
CA ALA A 272 -5.67 6.60 -1.37
C ALA A 272 -6.65 6.06 -2.42
N GLU A 273 -7.08 6.95 -3.32
CA GLU A 273 -7.97 6.64 -4.44
C GLU A 273 -7.36 7.12 -5.75
N TYR A 274 -7.52 6.32 -6.83
CA TYR A 274 -6.85 6.56 -8.10
C TYR A 274 -7.80 6.80 -9.28
N LYS A 275 -9.12 6.67 -9.10
CA LYS A 275 -10.08 6.81 -10.20
C LYS A 275 -9.96 8.15 -10.90
N LYS A 276 -9.85 8.10 -12.23
CA LYS A 276 -9.88 9.26 -13.12
C LYS A 276 -11.09 10.16 -12.88
N LEU A 277 -12.27 9.57 -12.61
CA LEU A 277 -13.48 10.30 -12.25
C LEU A 277 -13.25 11.26 -11.08
N TRP A 278 -12.59 10.81 -10.00
CA TRP A 278 -12.36 11.64 -8.83
C TRP A 278 -11.23 12.65 -9.01
N ARG A 279 -10.33 12.42 -9.97
CA ARG A 279 -9.35 13.41 -10.39
C ARG A 279 -10.00 14.55 -11.16
N ASP A 280 -10.83 14.22 -12.15
CA ASP A 280 -11.29 15.17 -13.18
C ASP A 280 -12.63 15.83 -12.84
N ASP A 281 -13.53 15.17 -12.09
CA ASP A 281 -14.84 15.67 -11.69
C ASP A 281 -14.86 16.10 -10.21
N ALA A 282 -14.93 17.41 -9.98
CA ALA A 282 -14.97 17.99 -8.64
C ALA A 282 -16.21 17.58 -7.84
N ASN A 283 -17.38 17.40 -8.51
CA ASN A 283 -18.61 17.03 -7.83
C ASN A 283 -18.58 15.55 -7.42
N ALA A 284 -18.14 14.65 -8.30
CA ALA A 284 -17.95 13.23 -7.97
C ALA A 284 -16.94 13.06 -6.84
N ARG A 285 -15.83 13.81 -6.88
CA ARG A 285 -14.84 13.84 -5.81
C ARG A 285 -15.44 14.34 -4.50
N ALA A 286 -16.19 15.43 -4.51
CA ALA A 286 -16.82 15.97 -3.30
C ALA A 286 -17.80 14.98 -2.64
N GLN A 287 -18.56 14.22 -3.44
CA GLN A 287 -19.46 13.19 -2.95
C GLN A 287 -18.71 12.01 -2.33
N MET A 288 -17.65 11.54 -2.97
CA MET A 288 -16.76 10.50 -2.41
C MET A 288 -16.12 10.99 -1.11
N CYS A 289 -15.57 12.19 -1.09
CA CYS A 289 -14.97 12.78 0.10
C CYS A 289 -15.96 12.94 1.26
N ALA A 290 -17.21 13.28 0.99
CA ALA A 290 -18.26 13.34 2.03
C ALA A 290 -18.48 11.97 2.69
N LYS A 291 -18.50 10.90 1.90
CA LYS A 291 -18.61 9.52 2.40
C LYS A 291 -17.38 9.13 3.23
N ALA A 292 -16.19 9.42 2.71
CA ALA A 292 -14.92 9.11 3.40
C ALA A 292 -14.85 9.83 4.76
N ARG A 293 -15.16 11.12 4.81
CA ARG A 293 -15.19 11.89 6.08
C ARG A 293 -16.20 11.34 7.08
N ALA A 294 -17.39 10.93 6.61
CA ALA A 294 -18.40 10.32 7.48
C ALA A 294 -17.92 9.02 8.14
N MET A 295 -16.95 8.33 7.53
CA MET A 295 -16.31 7.13 8.07
C MET A 295 -14.99 7.45 8.81
N ASN A 296 -14.63 8.72 8.98
CA ASN A 296 -13.36 9.17 9.57
C ASN A 296 -12.11 8.68 8.81
N LEU A 297 -12.20 8.49 7.50
CA LEU A 297 -11.07 8.14 6.65
C LEU A 297 -10.31 9.40 6.24
N ARG A 298 -8.98 9.32 6.17
CA ARG A 298 -8.09 10.36 5.65
C ARG A 298 -7.79 10.06 4.20
N THR A 299 -8.72 10.47 3.32
CA THR A 299 -8.69 10.09 1.90
C THR A 299 -7.99 11.13 1.05
N LEU A 300 -7.06 10.65 0.22
CA LEU A 300 -6.39 11.40 -0.84
C LEU A 300 -6.78 10.83 -2.21
N VAL A 301 -6.93 11.69 -3.22
CA VAL A 301 -6.94 11.27 -4.62
C VAL A 301 -5.56 11.58 -5.20
N LEU A 302 -4.87 10.53 -5.64
CA LEU A 302 -3.46 10.57 -6.01
C LEU A 302 -3.22 9.93 -7.38
N PRO A 303 -2.09 10.21 -8.05
CA PRO A 303 -1.64 9.42 -9.18
C PRO A 303 -1.17 8.03 -8.70
N LEU A 304 -1.47 6.99 -9.48
CA LEU A 304 -1.13 5.59 -9.12
C LEU A 304 0.38 5.36 -8.91
N ASN A 305 1.23 6.11 -9.62
CA ASN A 305 2.68 6.04 -9.44
C ASN A 305 3.22 6.85 -8.24
N LEU A 306 2.33 7.49 -7.46
CA LEU A 306 2.65 8.22 -6.23
C LEU A 306 3.81 9.22 -6.38
N ASN A 307 3.83 9.97 -7.49
CA ASN A 307 4.89 10.91 -7.85
C ASN A 307 4.54 12.39 -7.60
N ASP A 308 3.41 12.67 -6.93
CA ASP A 308 2.91 14.02 -6.63
C ASP A 308 2.53 14.85 -7.88
N ALA A 309 2.24 14.22 -9.02
CA ALA A 309 1.77 14.94 -10.21
C ALA A 309 0.45 15.69 -9.96
N PHE A 310 -0.37 15.20 -9.07
CA PHE A 310 -1.54 15.86 -8.49
C PHE A 310 -1.85 15.30 -7.10
N ARG A 311 -2.58 16.08 -6.30
CA ARG A 311 -3.07 15.67 -4.99
C ARG A 311 -4.37 16.40 -4.66
N TYR A 312 -5.41 15.65 -4.33
CA TYR A 312 -6.63 16.22 -3.75
C TYR A 312 -6.87 15.56 -2.40
N SER A 313 -7.01 16.37 -1.35
CA SER A 313 -7.36 15.89 0.00
C SER A 313 -8.85 16.02 0.23
N CYS A 314 -9.42 15.03 0.92
CA CYS A 314 -10.77 15.08 1.43
C CYS A 314 -10.86 15.75 2.80
N ASP A 315 -9.71 16.07 3.43
CA ASP A 315 -9.61 16.73 4.75
C ASP A 315 -9.84 18.22 4.66
#